data_1f8fddcd0781a8b217f6317252680d42
#
_entry.id   1f8fddcd0781a8b217f6317252680d42
#
_cell.length_a   1.000
_cell.length_b   1.000
_cell.length_c   1.000
_cell.angle_alpha   90.00
_cell.angle_beta   90.00
_cell.angle_gamma   90.00
#
_symmetry.space_group_name_H-M   'P 1'
#
loop_
_entity.id
_entity.type
_entity.pdbx_description
1 polymer ?
#
loop_
_entity_poly.entity_id
_entity_poly.type
_entity_poly.pdbx_seq_one_letter_code
_entity_poly.pdbx_strand_id
1 'polypeptide(L)'
;MEKFNFVVDVMNNGPMEKMESFVHEEFLFFKEYGMQDRDEWLSEIRELVESDWQFTEPNLLAENEDVLVFNHIVVDDGQKFRVTAVNFLKDGQTWRLSTHRTLIKD
;
A
#
# COMPACT_ATOMS: atom_id res chain seq x y z
N MET A 1 -12.54 -7.30 5.10
CA MET A 1 -11.84 -7.94 3.97
C MET A 1 -12.07 -7.27 2.61
N GLU A 2 -13.13 -6.46 2.50
CA GLU A 2 -13.44 -5.76 1.25
C GLU A 2 -12.32 -4.81 0.81
N LYS A 3 -11.83 -3.98 1.73
CA LYS A 3 -10.78 -3.00 1.40
C LYS A 3 -9.45 -3.66 1.11
N PHE A 4 -9.12 -4.71 1.86
CA PHE A 4 -7.91 -5.47 1.63
C PHE A 4 -7.93 -6.12 0.24
N ASN A 5 -9.02 -6.81 -0.10
CA ASN A 5 -9.16 -7.45 -1.41
C ASN A 5 -9.11 -6.43 -2.55
N PHE A 6 -9.72 -5.28 -2.35
CA PHE A 6 -9.68 -4.18 -3.31
C PHE A 6 -8.24 -3.72 -3.57
N VAL A 7 -7.48 -3.48 -2.51
CA VAL A 7 -6.08 -3.02 -2.63
C VAL A 7 -5.23 -4.07 -3.35
N VAL A 8 -5.33 -5.33 -2.94
CA VAL A 8 -4.57 -6.43 -3.57
C VAL A 8 -4.88 -6.51 -5.06
N ASP A 9 -6.15 -6.46 -5.42
CA ASP A 9 -6.58 -6.55 -6.82
C ASP A 9 -6.03 -5.38 -7.64
N VAL A 10 -6.15 -4.15 -7.14
CA VAL A 10 -5.67 -2.97 -7.87
C VAL A 10 -4.15 -3.00 -8.00
N MET A 11 -3.43 -3.38 -6.95
CA MET A 11 -1.98 -3.42 -7.00
C MET A 11 -1.46 -4.47 -7.99
N ASN A 12 -2.17 -5.57 -8.16
CA ASN A 12 -1.75 -6.63 -9.08
C ASN A 12 -2.32 -6.51 -10.50
N ASN A 13 -3.51 -5.93 -10.64
CA ASN A 13 -4.24 -5.95 -11.92
C ASN A 13 -4.64 -4.57 -12.43
N GLY A 14 -4.60 -3.53 -11.59
CA GLY A 14 -5.11 -2.21 -11.97
C GLY A 14 -6.61 -2.21 -12.20
N PRO A 15 -7.16 -1.20 -12.86
CA PRO A 15 -6.49 0.02 -13.29
C PRO A 15 -6.19 0.95 -12.12
N MET A 16 -5.18 1.80 -12.28
CA MET A 16 -4.74 2.72 -11.23
C MET A 16 -5.82 3.72 -10.79
N GLU A 17 -6.73 4.04 -11.68
CA GLU A 17 -7.85 4.94 -11.37
C GLU A 17 -8.68 4.46 -10.18
N LYS A 18 -8.74 3.14 -9.97
CA LYS A 18 -9.44 2.58 -8.81
C LYS A 18 -8.73 2.93 -7.51
N MET A 19 -7.39 2.96 -7.53
CA MET A 19 -6.63 3.35 -6.35
C MET A 19 -6.87 4.82 -6.01
N GLU A 20 -6.97 5.68 -7.02
CA GLU A 20 -7.24 7.09 -6.81
C GLU A 20 -8.54 7.31 -6.03
N SER A 21 -9.55 6.48 -6.26
CA SER A 21 -10.84 6.58 -5.57
C SER A 21 -10.74 6.16 -4.09
N PHE A 22 -9.74 5.37 -3.73
CA PHE A 22 -9.53 4.91 -2.36
C PHE A 22 -8.66 5.86 -1.53
N VAL A 23 -7.96 6.79 -2.17
CA VAL A 23 -7.03 7.69 -1.50
C VAL A 23 -7.73 9.02 -1.18
N HIS A 24 -7.79 9.36 0.11
CA HIS A 24 -8.42 10.59 0.58
C HIS A 24 -7.70 11.82 0.01
N GLU A 25 -8.45 12.90 -0.22
CA GLU A 25 -7.87 14.15 -0.76
C GLU A 25 -6.79 14.75 0.13
N GLU A 26 -6.86 14.49 1.43
CA GLU A 26 -5.88 14.96 2.42
C GLU A 26 -4.83 13.91 2.76
N PHE A 27 -4.68 12.91 1.91
CA PHE A 27 -3.79 11.76 2.15
C PHE A 27 -2.34 12.20 2.36
N LEU A 28 -1.68 11.55 3.35
CA LEU A 28 -0.24 11.65 3.57
C LEU A 28 0.35 10.28 3.78
N PHE A 29 1.49 10.04 3.17
CA PHE A 29 2.26 8.81 3.33
C PHE A 29 3.54 9.13 4.11
N PHE A 30 3.76 8.44 5.23
CA PHE A 30 4.92 8.63 6.08
C PHE A 30 5.96 7.55 5.81
N LYS A 31 7.12 7.96 5.33
CA LYS A 31 8.28 7.10 5.14
C LYS A 31 9.20 7.24 6.35
N GLU A 32 10.23 6.37 6.40
CA GLU A 32 11.24 6.46 7.47
C GLU A 32 11.92 7.83 7.48
N TYR A 33 12.23 8.37 6.31
CA TYR A 33 12.97 9.63 6.18
C TYR A 33 12.24 10.68 5.35
N GLY A 34 10.92 10.67 5.38
CA GLY A 34 10.19 11.65 4.60
C GLY A 34 8.70 11.42 4.59
N MET A 35 8.05 12.25 3.79
CA MET A 35 6.61 12.25 3.69
C MET A 35 6.22 12.58 2.24
N GLN A 36 5.17 11.93 1.74
CA GLN A 36 4.64 12.22 0.42
C GLN A 36 3.18 12.60 0.53
N ASP A 37 2.76 13.58 -0.29
CA ASP A 37 1.34 13.92 -0.38
C ASP A 37 0.63 12.95 -1.35
N ARG A 38 -0.65 13.18 -1.56
CA ARG A 38 -1.48 12.32 -2.40
C ARG A 38 -0.93 12.17 -3.82
N ASP A 39 -0.62 13.28 -4.47
CA ASP A 39 -0.18 13.25 -5.86
C ASP A 39 1.19 12.59 -6.02
N GLU A 40 2.11 12.86 -5.11
CA GLU A 40 3.44 12.25 -5.12
C GLU A 40 3.35 10.74 -4.94
N TRP A 41 2.56 10.29 -3.96
CA TRP A 41 2.40 8.86 -3.68
C TRP A 41 1.70 8.14 -4.84
N LEU A 42 0.61 8.72 -5.37
CA LEU A 42 -0.12 8.12 -6.47
C LEU A 42 0.75 7.98 -7.72
N SER A 43 1.61 8.96 -7.98
CA SER A 43 2.53 8.91 -9.11
C SER A 43 3.50 7.73 -8.97
N GLU A 44 4.05 7.53 -7.78
CA GLU A 44 4.97 6.44 -7.50
C GLU A 44 4.28 5.08 -7.61
N ILE A 45 3.08 4.96 -7.05
CA ILE A 45 2.32 3.71 -7.09
C ILE A 45 1.89 3.38 -8.53
N ARG A 46 1.56 4.38 -9.33
CA ARG A 46 1.22 4.17 -10.75
C ARG A 46 2.37 3.50 -11.49
N GLU A 47 3.60 3.93 -11.25
CA GLU A 47 4.77 3.31 -11.87
C GLU A 47 4.88 1.83 -11.48
N LEU A 48 4.62 1.52 -10.22
CA LEU A 48 4.66 0.13 -9.75
C LEU A 48 3.55 -0.72 -10.38
N VAL A 49 2.32 -0.22 -10.40
CA VAL A 49 1.16 -0.96 -10.93
C VAL A 49 1.31 -1.20 -12.43
N GLU A 50 1.90 -0.25 -13.16
CA GLU A 50 2.09 -0.37 -14.61
C GLU A 50 3.36 -1.13 -15.00
N SER A 51 4.17 -1.54 -14.02
CA SER A 51 5.39 -2.31 -14.24
C SER A 51 5.11 -3.81 -14.07
N ASP A 52 6.18 -4.63 -14.11
CA ASP A 52 6.08 -6.07 -13.84
C ASP A 52 6.08 -6.39 -12.33
N TRP A 53 6.05 -5.36 -11.49
CA TRP A 53 6.06 -5.52 -10.04
C TRP A 53 4.80 -6.26 -9.58
N GLN A 54 4.98 -7.16 -8.63
CA GLN A 54 3.87 -7.94 -8.08
C GLN A 54 3.74 -7.71 -6.58
N PHE A 55 2.49 -7.60 -6.14
CA PHE A 55 2.13 -7.50 -4.74
C PHE A 55 1.97 -8.94 -4.22
N THR A 56 3.08 -9.53 -3.77
CA THR A 56 3.13 -10.96 -3.50
C THR A 56 2.90 -11.31 -2.03
N GLU A 57 2.32 -12.48 -1.82
CA GLU A 57 2.02 -13.06 -0.51
C GLU A 57 1.33 -12.06 0.42
N PRO A 58 0.25 -11.41 -0.02
CA PRO A 58 -0.47 -10.46 0.83
C PRO A 58 -1.13 -11.16 2.01
N ASN A 59 -1.06 -10.55 3.17
CA ASN A 59 -1.60 -11.10 4.40
C ASN A 59 -2.31 -9.99 5.18
N LEU A 60 -3.61 -10.16 5.42
CA LEU A 60 -4.42 -9.21 6.18
C LEU A 60 -4.17 -9.39 7.66
N LEU A 61 -3.84 -8.29 8.36
CA LEU A 61 -3.62 -8.29 9.80
C LEU A 61 -4.81 -7.70 10.56
N ALA A 62 -5.40 -6.62 10.04
CA ALA A 62 -6.57 -5.99 10.67
C ALA A 62 -7.33 -5.15 9.64
N GLU A 63 -8.64 -5.19 9.71
CA GLU A 63 -9.49 -4.34 8.88
C GLU A 63 -10.78 -4.01 9.64
N ASN A 64 -11.04 -2.72 9.81
CA ASN A 64 -12.31 -2.21 10.35
C ASN A 64 -12.57 -0.83 9.76
N GLU A 65 -13.49 -0.06 10.34
CA GLU A 65 -13.85 1.26 9.83
C GLU A 65 -12.71 2.28 9.93
N ASP A 66 -11.79 2.06 10.86
CA ASP A 66 -10.75 3.02 11.20
C ASP A 66 -9.38 2.66 10.67
N VAL A 67 -9.11 1.37 10.46
CA VAL A 67 -7.78 0.92 10.04
C VAL A 67 -7.84 -0.21 9.03
N LEU A 68 -6.80 -0.26 8.20
CA LEU A 68 -6.52 -1.39 7.32
C LEU A 68 -5.03 -1.67 7.46
N VAL A 69 -4.68 -2.83 8.01
CA VAL A 69 -3.29 -3.23 8.22
C VAL A 69 -3.04 -4.56 7.52
N PHE A 70 -2.00 -4.59 6.69
CA PHE A 70 -1.63 -5.81 5.99
C PHE A 70 -0.12 -5.81 5.74
N ASN A 71 0.41 -6.98 5.36
CA ASN A 71 1.78 -7.05 4.89
C ASN A 71 1.84 -7.82 3.57
N HIS A 72 2.97 -7.69 2.89
CA HIS A 72 3.25 -8.42 1.66
C HIS A 72 4.76 -8.55 1.50
N ILE A 73 5.18 -9.32 0.52
CA ILE A 73 6.60 -9.56 0.26
C ILE A 73 7.02 -8.75 -0.96
N VAL A 74 8.19 -8.12 -0.85
CA VAL A 74 8.81 -7.38 -1.95
C VAL A 74 10.21 -7.94 -2.14
N VAL A 75 10.62 -8.10 -3.39
CA VAL A 75 12.00 -8.47 -3.72
C VAL A 75 12.68 -7.22 -4.28
N ASP A 76 13.79 -6.83 -3.66
CA ASP A 76 14.54 -5.66 -4.06
C ASP A 76 16.01 -6.00 -4.02
N ASP A 77 16.67 -5.87 -5.17
CA ASP A 77 18.10 -6.16 -5.34
C ASP A 77 18.47 -7.58 -4.88
N GLY A 78 17.59 -8.55 -5.21
CA GLY A 78 17.79 -9.96 -4.85
C GLY A 78 17.46 -10.31 -3.41
N GLN A 79 17.04 -9.34 -2.60
CA GLN A 79 16.69 -9.56 -1.20
C GLN A 79 15.19 -9.47 -1.01
N LYS A 80 14.66 -10.30 -0.12
CA LYS A 80 13.24 -10.31 0.22
C LYS A 80 12.98 -9.47 1.46
N PHE A 81 11.96 -8.65 1.38
CA PHE A 81 11.51 -7.82 2.50
C PHE A 81 10.03 -8.06 2.75
N ARG A 82 9.67 -8.06 4.03
CA ARG A 82 8.27 -8.00 4.42
C ARG A 82 7.93 -6.53 4.65
N VAL A 83 6.96 -6.04 3.90
CA VAL A 83 6.49 -4.66 4.03
C VAL A 83 5.16 -4.69 4.77
N THR A 84 5.07 -4.01 5.89
CA THR A 84 3.84 -3.88 6.65
C THR A 84 3.29 -2.49 6.42
N ALA A 85 2.05 -2.41 5.95
CA ALA A 85 1.37 -1.16 5.66
C ALA A 85 0.26 -0.94 6.69
N VAL A 86 0.30 0.23 7.32
CA VAL A 86 -0.72 0.65 8.28
C VAL A 86 -1.47 1.83 7.68
N ASN A 87 -2.75 1.63 7.36
CA ASN A 87 -3.63 2.66 6.82
C ASN A 87 -4.60 3.10 7.90
N PHE A 88 -4.61 4.41 8.20
CA PHE A 88 -5.67 5.01 9.01
C PHE A 88 -6.72 5.54 8.05
N LEU A 89 -7.96 5.13 8.24
CA LEU A 89 -9.04 5.43 7.31
C LEU A 89 -9.87 6.63 7.76
N LYS A 90 -10.38 7.36 6.79
CA LYS A 90 -11.30 8.46 7.01
C LYS A 90 -12.32 8.44 5.87
N ASP A 91 -13.59 8.40 6.20
CA ASP A 91 -14.67 8.33 5.20
C ASP A 91 -14.51 7.14 4.25
N GLY A 92 -13.99 6.01 4.74
CA GLY A 92 -13.80 4.81 3.94
C GLY A 92 -12.59 4.85 3.01
N GLN A 93 -11.77 5.90 3.09
CA GLN A 93 -10.58 6.07 2.23
C GLN A 93 -9.31 6.07 3.08
N THR A 94 -8.19 5.66 2.49
CA THR A 94 -6.92 5.76 3.20
C THR A 94 -6.52 7.23 3.33
N TRP A 95 -6.30 7.63 4.57
CA TRP A 95 -6.04 9.03 4.92
C TRP A 95 -4.61 9.24 5.38
N ARG A 96 -4.09 8.32 6.20
CA ARG A 96 -2.69 8.32 6.61
C ARG A 96 -2.15 6.91 6.43
N LEU A 97 -1.01 6.81 5.78
CA LEU A 97 -0.36 5.53 5.51
C LEU A 97 1.06 5.55 6.04
N SER A 98 1.45 4.48 6.71
CA SER A 98 2.80 4.28 7.17
C SER A 98 3.25 2.88 6.77
N THR A 99 4.50 2.72 6.33
CA THR A 99 5.03 1.40 5.98
C THR A 99 6.33 1.11 6.71
N HIS A 100 6.54 -0.18 7.01
CA HIS A 100 7.77 -0.68 7.60
C HIS A 100 8.31 -1.84 6.76
N ARG A 101 9.61 -1.84 6.50
CA ARG A 101 10.29 -2.91 5.79
C ARG A 101 11.16 -3.70 6.75
N THR A 102 11.05 -5.01 6.70
CA THR A 102 11.89 -5.92 7.48
C THR A 102 12.54 -6.91 6.54
N LEU A 103 13.86 -7.02 6.61
CA LEU A 103 14.60 -7.99 5.79
C LEU A 103 14.27 -9.40 6.25
N ILE A 104 13.92 -10.25 5.30
CA ILE A 104 13.66 -11.66 5.58
C ILE A 104 14.98 -12.39 5.43
N LYS A 105 15.42 -13.00 6.52
CA LYS A 105 16.65 -13.79 6.54
C LYS A 105 16.28 -15.28 6.50
N ASP A 106 16.81 -15.95 5.52
CA ASP A 106 16.61 -17.40 5.38
C ASP A 106 17.76 -18.19 6.00
#